data_f2e185542f1af95016b1d13031315ab6
#
_entry.id   f2e185542f1af95016b1d13031315ab6
#
_cell.length_a   1.000
_cell.length_b   1.000
_cell.length_c   1.000
_cell.angle_alpha   90.00
_cell.angle_beta   90.00
_cell.angle_gamma   90.00
#
_symmetry.space_group_name_H-M   'P 1'
#
loop_
_entity.id
_entity.type
_entity.pdbx_description
1 polymer ?
#
loop_
_entity_poly.entity_id
_entity_poly.type
_entity_poly.pdbx_seq_one_letter_code
_entity_poly.pdbx_strand_id
1 'polypeptide(L)'
;MYYVTKRFEISGAHALRLDYESKCAMLHGHNWIITVSCRSLRLNDCGMVTDFTAIKQEITEMLDHKNFNEVLDFNPTAENIARWICDRVPNCYRVEVQESEGNTAAYERD
;
A
#
# COMPACT_ATOMS: atom_id res chain seq x y z
N MET A 1 -14.34 -15.00 -13.00
CA MET A 1 -13.36 -14.16 -12.28
C MET A 1 -14.09 -13.31 -11.25
N TYR A 2 -13.64 -13.35 -10.01
CA TYR A 2 -14.17 -12.53 -8.91
C TYR A 2 -13.17 -11.43 -8.57
N TYR A 3 -13.67 -10.25 -8.24
CA TYR A 3 -12.85 -9.09 -7.87
C TYR A 3 -13.32 -8.55 -6.53
N VAL A 4 -12.37 -8.18 -5.67
CA VAL A 4 -12.65 -7.45 -4.43
C VAL A 4 -11.72 -6.27 -4.32
N THR A 5 -12.19 -5.21 -3.69
CA THR A 5 -11.40 -3.99 -3.49
C THR A 5 -11.58 -3.51 -2.06
N LYS A 6 -10.47 -3.24 -1.37
CA LYS A 6 -10.47 -2.67 -0.02
C LYS A 6 -9.76 -1.33 -0.05
N ARG A 7 -10.44 -0.29 0.42
CA ARG A 7 -9.88 1.06 0.56
C ARG A 7 -9.83 1.42 2.03
N PHE A 8 -8.68 1.92 2.48
CA PHE A 8 -8.49 2.33 3.88
C PHE A 8 -7.41 3.41 3.97
N GLU A 9 -7.37 4.09 5.12
CA GLU A 9 -6.43 5.16 5.39
C GLU A 9 -5.48 4.75 6.51
N ILE A 10 -4.20 5.12 6.36
CA ILE A 10 -3.20 5.01 7.41
C ILE A 10 -2.47 6.34 7.55
N SER A 11 -1.89 6.56 8.73
CA SER A 11 -1.00 7.70 8.98
C SER A 11 0.43 7.19 9.02
N GLY A 12 1.34 7.88 8.34
CA GLY A 12 2.72 7.45 8.34
C GLY A 12 3.66 8.52 7.85
N ALA A 13 4.91 8.43 8.30
CA ALA A 13 5.96 9.36 7.92
C ALA A 13 6.99 8.67 7.05
N HIS A 14 7.61 9.43 6.17
CA HIS A 14 8.71 8.96 5.35
C HIS A 14 9.67 10.11 5.01
N ALA A 15 10.89 9.73 4.65
CA ALA A 15 11.88 10.60 4.04
C ALA A 15 12.38 9.92 2.77
N LEU A 16 12.38 10.64 1.66
CA LEU A 16 12.80 10.06 0.38
C LEU A 16 14.30 10.19 0.19
N ARG A 17 14.93 9.17 -0.36
CA ARG A 17 16.32 9.19 -0.81
C ARG A 17 16.32 9.67 -2.25
N LEU A 18 16.85 10.87 -2.46
CA LEU A 18 16.83 11.54 -3.76
C LEU A 18 18.25 11.94 -4.15
N ASP A 19 18.50 12.01 -5.46
CA ASP A 19 19.77 12.49 -6.02
C ASP A 19 19.76 13.97 -6.33
N TYR A 20 18.76 14.70 -5.80
CA TYR A 20 18.62 16.16 -5.94
C TYR A 20 18.05 16.72 -4.63
N GLU A 21 18.20 18.03 -4.41
CA GLU A 21 17.64 18.68 -3.22
C GLU A 21 16.13 18.80 -3.30
N SER A 22 15.44 18.39 -2.22
CA SER A 22 13.99 18.46 -2.12
C SER A 22 13.57 18.41 -0.65
N LYS A 23 12.46 19.05 -0.33
CA LYS A 23 11.83 18.93 1.00
C LYS A 23 11.42 17.49 1.29
N CYS A 24 11.18 16.70 0.25
CA CYS A 24 10.79 15.28 0.40
C CYS A 24 11.91 14.42 0.96
N ALA A 25 13.16 14.88 0.95
CA ALA A 25 14.27 14.20 1.60
C ALA A 25 14.27 14.37 3.13
N MET A 26 13.46 15.30 3.64
CA MET A 26 13.27 15.49 5.09
C MET A 26 12.08 14.64 5.54
N LEU A 27 12.18 14.11 6.76
CA LEU A 27 11.08 13.32 7.32
C LEU A 27 9.80 14.16 7.41
N HIS A 28 8.72 13.63 6.86
CA HIS A 28 7.41 14.29 6.87
C HIS A 28 6.30 13.22 6.88
N GLY A 29 5.11 13.62 7.29
CA GLY A 29 3.97 12.71 7.44
C GLY A 29 2.84 12.99 6.47
N HIS A 30 2.09 11.95 6.19
CA HIS A 30 0.88 12.00 5.36
C HIS A 30 -0.20 11.10 5.94
N ASN A 31 -1.44 11.35 5.53
CA ASN A 31 -2.52 10.41 5.68
C ASN A 31 -2.68 9.69 4.32
N TRP A 32 -2.21 8.46 4.28
CA TRP A 32 -2.15 7.68 3.06
C TRP A 32 -3.47 6.96 2.82
N ILE A 33 -4.01 7.06 1.62
CA ILE A 33 -5.19 6.30 1.23
C ILE A 33 -4.74 5.16 0.33
N ILE A 34 -5.04 3.94 0.76
CA ILE A 34 -4.57 2.73 0.10
C ILE A 34 -5.77 1.97 -0.44
N THR A 35 -5.73 1.62 -1.73
CA THR A 35 -6.76 0.83 -2.38
C THR A 35 -6.13 -0.45 -2.90
N VAL A 36 -6.54 -1.58 -2.32
CA VAL A 36 -6.02 -2.90 -2.65
C VAL A 36 -7.05 -3.66 -3.44
N SER A 37 -6.69 -4.13 -4.64
CA SER A 37 -7.57 -4.88 -5.52
C SER A 37 -7.05 -6.29 -5.70
N CYS A 38 -7.90 -7.27 -5.41
CA CYS A 38 -7.60 -8.69 -5.52
C CYS A 38 -8.57 -9.36 -6.49
N ARG A 39 -8.13 -10.44 -7.11
CA ARG A 39 -8.98 -11.22 -8.03
C ARG A 39 -8.64 -12.70 -7.95
N SER A 40 -9.63 -13.53 -8.25
CA SER A 40 -9.44 -14.98 -8.32
C SER A 40 -10.53 -15.61 -9.18
N LEU A 41 -10.17 -16.69 -9.88
CA LEU A 41 -11.16 -17.49 -10.61
C LEU A 41 -12.05 -18.26 -9.65
N ARG A 42 -11.57 -18.54 -8.44
CA ARG A 42 -12.26 -19.37 -7.44
C ARG A 42 -12.34 -18.65 -6.12
N LEU A 43 -13.35 -18.98 -5.35
CA LEU A 43 -13.48 -18.53 -3.96
C LEU A 43 -12.90 -19.59 -3.02
N ASN A 44 -12.45 -19.15 -1.84
CA ASN A 44 -12.03 -20.07 -0.80
C ASN A 44 -13.25 -20.73 -0.15
N ASP A 45 -13.02 -21.58 0.87
CA ASP A 45 -14.10 -22.33 1.54
C ASP A 45 -15.12 -21.43 2.23
N CYS A 46 -14.75 -20.19 2.53
CA CYS A 46 -15.67 -19.22 3.12
C CYS A 46 -16.40 -18.37 2.07
N GLY A 47 -16.14 -18.60 0.79
CA GLY A 47 -16.77 -17.84 -0.29
C GLY A 47 -16.11 -16.50 -0.56
N MET A 48 -14.80 -16.38 -0.30
CA MET A 48 -14.06 -15.12 -0.44
C MET A 48 -12.88 -15.26 -1.41
N VAL A 49 -12.59 -14.17 -2.13
CA VAL A 49 -11.31 -14.00 -2.86
C VAL A 49 -10.21 -13.76 -1.82
N THR A 50 -10.43 -12.79 -0.96
CA THR A 50 -9.55 -12.41 0.14
C THR A 50 -10.42 -11.66 1.16
N ASP A 51 -10.17 -11.87 2.44
CA ASP A 51 -10.93 -11.23 3.52
C ASP A 51 -10.57 -9.74 3.59
N PHE A 52 -11.57 -8.86 3.50
CA PHE A 52 -11.38 -7.41 3.60
C PHE A 52 -10.68 -7.01 4.90
N THR A 53 -11.07 -7.63 6.01
CA THR A 53 -10.47 -7.33 7.33
C THR A 53 -9.00 -7.74 7.36
N ALA A 54 -8.67 -8.89 6.78
CA ALA A 54 -7.30 -9.38 6.74
C ALA A 54 -6.41 -8.48 5.87
N ILE A 55 -6.92 -7.95 4.75
CA ILE A 55 -6.18 -7.01 3.90
C ILE A 55 -5.77 -5.79 4.71
N LYS A 56 -6.74 -5.15 5.38
CA LYS A 56 -6.50 -3.94 6.16
C LYS A 56 -5.55 -4.22 7.31
N GLN A 57 -5.79 -5.29 8.07
CA GLN A 57 -5.01 -5.63 9.25
C GLN A 57 -3.55 -5.88 8.91
N GLU A 58 -3.27 -6.64 7.85
CA GLU A 58 -1.91 -6.94 7.40
C GLU A 58 -1.09 -5.67 7.18
N ILE A 59 -1.68 -4.67 6.53
CA ILE A 59 -0.98 -3.44 6.18
C ILE A 59 -0.94 -2.46 7.36
N THR A 60 -2.03 -2.31 8.11
CA THR A 60 -2.06 -1.37 9.24
C THR A 60 -1.10 -1.77 10.34
N GLU A 61 -0.93 -3.06 10.61
CA GLU A 61 0.02 -3.52 11.62
C GLU A 61 1.47 -3.17 11.26
N MET A 62 1.78 -3.16 9.97
CA MET A 62 3.14 -2.89 9.51
C MET A 62 3.44 -1.39 9.35
N LEU A 63 2.47 -0.60 8.92
CA LEU A 63 2.71 0.76 8.45
C LEU A 63 2.02 1.87 9.24
N ASP A 64 0.85 1.58 9.85
CA ASP A 64 0.06 2.64 10.48
C ASP A 64 0.77 3.22 11.71
N HIS A 65 0.85 4.54 11.78
CA HIS A 65 1.54 5.29 12.84
C HIS A 65 3.04 4.94 12.93
N LYS A 66 3.66 4.66 11.79
CA LYS A 66 5.07 4.29 11.71
C LYS A 66 5.87 5.31 10.90
N ASN A 67 7.17 5.31 11.13
CA ASN A 67 8.15 5.88 10.21
C ASN A 67 8.51 4.79 9.20
N PHE A 68 8.12 4.97 7.95
CA PHE A 68 8.30 3.94 6.92
C PHE A 68 9.77 3.60 6.67
N ASN A 69 10.66 4.57 6.89
CA ASN A 69 12.10 4.32 6.72
C ASN A 69 12.66 3.35 7.76
N GLU A 70 12.00 3.20 8.90
CA GLU A 70 12.42 2.26 9.94
C GLU A 70 11.91 0.85 9.69
N VAL A 71 10.76 0.71 9.03
CA VAL A 71 10.11 -0.60 8.84
C VAL A 71 10.28 -1.17 7.44
N LEU A 72 10.67 -0.36 6.46
CA LEU A 72 10.89 -0.78 5.08
C LEU A 72 12.38 -0.63 4.72
N ASP A 73 12.89 -1.57 3.95
CA ASP A 73 14.32 -1.60 3.57
C ASP A 73 14.60 -1.00 2.20
N PHE A 74 13.65 -0.26 1.66
CA PHE A 74 13.78 0.41 0.36
C PHE A 74 13.36 1.87 0.47
N ASN A 75 13.62 2.66 -0.58
CA ASN A 75 13.19 4.06 -0.64
C ASN A 75 11.65 4.09 -0.64
N PRO A 76 11.01 4.66 0.41
CA PRO A 76 9.56 4.54 0.59
C PRO A 76 8.76 5.55 -0.25
N THR A 77 8.91 5.47 -1.56
CA THR A 77 8.06 6.20 -2.51
C THR A 77 6.67 5.56 -2.55
N ALA A 78 5.68 6.29 -3.00
CA ALA A 78 4.33 5.76 -3.16
C ALA A 78 4.33 4.54 -4.12
N GLU A 79 5.13 4.58 -5.17
CA GLU A 79 5.28 3.50 -6.14
C GLU A 79 5.82 2.22 -5.48
N ASN A 80 6.91 2.35 -4.72
CA ASN A 80 7.52 1.21 -4.05
C ASN A 80 6.64 0.64 -2.95
N ILE A 81 5.93 1.50 -2.23
CA ILE A 81 4.96 1.08 -1.21
C ILE A 81 3.82 0.30 -1.88
N ALA A 82 3.30 0.78 -3.01
CA ALA A 82 2.24 0.08 -3.73
C ALA A 82 2.66 -1.33 -4.12
N ARG A 83 3.86 -1.50 -4.66
CA ARG A 83 4.38 -2.80 -5.03
C ARG A 83 4.57 -3.70 -3.81
N TRP A 84 5.14 -3.17 -2.74
CA TRP A 84 5.37 -3.93 -1.51
C TRP A 84 4.05 -4.47 -0.95
N ILE A 85 2.99 -3.64 -0.93
CA ILE A 85 1.67 -4.07 -0.48
C ILE A 85 1.12 -5.17 -1.38
N CYS A 86 1.21 -4.98 -2.69
CA CYS A 86 0.71 -5.96 -3.66
C CYS A 86 1.39 -7.32 -3.49
N ASP A 87 2.68 -7.33 -3.19
CA ASP A 87 3.44 -8.56 -3.00
C ASP A 87 3.08 -9.29 -1.69
N ARG A 88 2.51 -8.59 -0.72
CA ARG A 88 2.14 -9.16 0.58
C ARG A 88 0.73 -9.69 0.66
N VAL A 89 -0.18 -9.18 -0.16
CA VAL A 89 -1.61 -9.51 -0.05
C VAL A 89 -1.95 -10.64 -1.02
N PRO A 90 -2.51 -11.76 -0.53
CA PRO A 90 -2.90 -12.86 -1.41
C PRO A 90 -3.91 -12.42 -2.47
N ASN A 91 -3.71 -12.92 -3.69
CA ASN A 91 -4.57 -12.64 -4.84
C ASN A 91 -4.60 -11.18 -5.30
N CYS A 92 -3.75 -10.34 -4.71
CA CYS A 92 -3.67 -8.95 -5.12
C CYS A 92 -3.05 -8.83 -6.51
N TYR A 93 -3.66 -7.99 -7.35
CA TYR A 93 -3.12 -7.71 -8.68
C TYR A 93 -2.86 -6.22 -8.90
N ARG A 94 -3.41 -5.35 -8.05
CA ARG A 94 -3.22 -3.90 -8.18
C ARG A 94 -3.34 -3.23 -6.82
N VAL A 95 -2.46 -2.26 -6.56
CA VAL A 95 -2.53 -1.39 -5.38
C VAL A 95 -2.37 0.04 -5.83
N GLU A 96 -3.25 0.91 -5.35
CA GLU A 96 -3.16 2.34 -5.55
C GLU A 96 -2.86 2.99 -4.20
N VAL A 97 -1.86 3.86 -4.18
CA VAL A 97 -1.41 4.58 -2.98
C VAL A 97 -1.53 6.07 -3.24
N GLN A 98 -2.41 6.73 -2.52
CA GLN A 98 -2.50 8.19 -2.52
C GLN A 98 -1.70 8.71 -1.35
N GLU A 99 -0.58 9.36 -1.63
CA GLU A 99 0.28 9.97 -0.62
C GLU A 99 -0.39 11.20 -0.02
N SER A 100 -0.96 12.04 -0.88
CA SER A 100 -1.64 13.27 -0.55
C SER A 100 -2.63 13.60 -1.65
N GLU A 101 -3.52 14.56 -1.43
CA GLU A 101 -4.47 14.95 -2.46
C GLU A 101 -3.75 15.34 -3.75
N GLY A 102 -4.15 14.72 -4.85
CA GLY A 102 -3.58 14.96 -6.17
C GLY A 102 -2.32 14.15 -6.49
N ASN A 103 -1.78 13.38 -5.53
CA ASN A 103 -0.55 12.61 -5.71
C ASN A 103 -0.80 11.14 -5.44
N THR A 104 -1.00 10.39 -6.50
CA THR A 104 -1.37 8.97 -6.44
C THR A 104 -0.44 8.16 -7.34
N ALA A 105 0.02 7.03 -6.83
CA ALA A 105 0.77 6.06 -7.60
C ALA A 105 0.04 4.72 -7.57
N ALA A 106 0.27 3.90 -8.57
CA ALA A 106 -0.30 2.56 -8.62
C ALA A 106 0.71 1.57 -9.14
N TYR A 107 0.64 0.36 -8.62
CA TYR A 107 1.37 -0.79 -9.13
C TYR A 107 0.36 -1.86 -9.53
N GLU A 108 0.50 -2.35 -10.73
CA GLU A 108 -0.33 -3.44 -11.24
C GLU A 108 0.56 -4.57 -11.72
N ARG A 109 0.22 -5.78 -11.29
CA ARG A 109 0.94 -7.00 -11.66
C ARG A 109 0.50 -7.45 -13.05
N ASP A 110 1.45 -7.84 -13.87
CA ASP A 110 1.18 -8.34 -15.23
C ASP A 110 0.37 -9.65 -15.24
#